data_fa15aeb1b1965c819471ed5823dd872a
#
_entry.id   fa15aeb1b1965c819471ed5823dd872a
#
_cell.length_a   1.000
_cell.length_b   1.000
_cell.length_c   1.000
_cell.angle_alpha   90.00
_cell.angle_beta   90.00
_cell.angle_gamma   90.00
#
_symmetry.space_group_name_H-M   'P 1'
#
loop_
_entity.id
_entity.type
_entity.pdbx_description
1 polymer ?
#
loop_
_entity_poly.entity_id
_entity_poly.type
_entity_poly.pdbx_seq_one_letter_code
_entity_poly.pdbx_strand_id
1 'polypeptide(L)'
;MSKKTPTFEDVVFKKHPNITGAISGNIILENDYELSIVAGPYLYSTPGGLSWDGEIDDPSDVSTFEVAIINAKGQFIDETMGWQTRDQITVSIAETAGI
;
A
#
# COMPACT_ATOMS: atom_id res chain seq x y z
N MET A 1 -24.46 10.40 10.02
CA MET A 1 -23.96 10.34 8.64
C MET A 1 -22.88 9.28 8.55
N SER A 2 -23.03 8.33 7.67
CA SER A 2 -22.04 7.29 7.50
C SER A 2 -20.85 7.82 6.71
N LYS A 3 -19.66 7.45 7.13
CA LYS A 3 -18.46 7.80 6.38
C LYS A 3 -18.29 6.83 5.22
N LYS A 4 -17.83 7.37 4.11
CA LYS A 4 -17.53 6.55 2.95
C LYS A 4 -16.28 5.72 3.21
N THR A 5 -16.31 4.45 2.84
CA THR A 5 -15.12 3.60 2.89
C THR A 5 -14.07 4.16 1.94
N PRO A 6 -12.82 4.31 2.39
CA PRO A 6 -11.76 4.80 1.51
C PRO A 6 -11.49 3.84 0.35
N THR A 7 -10.86 4.38 -0.68
CA THR A 7 -10.40 3.61 -1.83
C THR A 7 -8.92 3.90 -2.06
N PHE A 8 -8.32 3.24 -3.03
CA PHE A 8 -6.93 3.51 -3.38
C PHE A 8 -6.68 5.00 -3.64
N GLU A 9 -7.65 5.70 -4.22
CA GLU A 9 -7.49 7.12 -4.54
C GLU A 9 -7.31 8.00 -3.30
N ASP A 10 -7.70 7.51 -2.13
CA ASP A 10 -7.55 8.25 -0.88
C ASP A 10 -6.17 8.08 -0.24
N VAL A 11 -5.34 7.20 -0.78
CA VAL A 11 -4.00 6.95 -0.25
C VAL A 11 -3.05 8.07 -0.69
N VAL A 12 -2.35 8.67 0.27
CA VAL A 12 -1.36 9.72 -0.01
C VAL A 12 0.02 9.08 0.03
N PHE A 13 0.75 9.20 -1.07
CA PHE A 13 2.08 8.62 -1.21
C PHE A 13 3.17 9.66 -0.97
N LYS A 14 4.30 9.19 -0.45
CA LYS A 14 5.51 9.98 -0.26
C LYS A 14 6.72 9.10 -0.52
N LYS A 15 7.89 9.68 -0.58
CA LYS A 15 9.12 8.89 -0.72
C LYS A 15 9.28 7.96 0.48
N HIS A 16 9.66 6.71 0.22
CA HIS A 16 9.87 5.73 1.27
C HIS A 16 11.05 6.18 2.15
N PRO A 17 10.90 6.20 3.48
CA PRO A 17 11.95 6.74 4.36
C PRO A 17 13.21 5.89 4.41
N ASN A 18 13.12 4.60 4.11
CA ASN A 18 14.23 3.68 4.29
C ASN A 18 14.73 3.04 2.98
N ILE A 19 14.00 3.17 1.90
CA ILE A 19 14.37 2.57 0.62
C ILE A 19 14.47 3.66 -0.44
N THR A 20 15.68 3.92 -0.89
CA THR A 20 15.92 4.91 -1.95
C THR A 20 15.23 4.47 -3.24
N GLY A 21 14.52 5.38 -3.86
CA GLY A 21 13.81 5.11 -5.11
C GLY A 21 12.40 4.57 -4.94
N ALA A 22 11.99 4.22 -3.72
CA ALA A 22 10.66 3.67 -3.45
C ALA A 22 9.70 4.75 -2.95
N ILE A 23 8.40 4.46 -3.05
CA ILE A 23 7.36 5.29 -2.47
C ILE A 23 6.53 4.48 -1.48
N SER A 24 5.89 5.18 -0.57
CA SER A 24 5.12 4.58 0.52
C SER A 24 3.86 5.39 0.78
N GLY A 25 2.75 4.70 0.93
CA GLY A 25 1.49 5.31 1.31
C GLY A 25 0.81 4.48 2.37
N ASN A 26 0.10 5.13 3.27
CA ASN A 26 -0.61 4.46 4.35
C ASN A 26 -2.04 4.97 4.39
N ILE A 27 -2.95 4.09 4.79
CA ILE A 27 -4.32 4.49 5.07
C ILE A 27 -4.76 3.85 6.37
N ILE A 28 -5.28 4.67 7.28
CA ILE A 28 -5.76 4.22 8.58
C ILE A 28 -7.27 4.24 8.55
N LEU A 29 -7.88 3.11 8.90
CA LEU A 29 -9.32 2.93 8.85
C LEU A 29 -9.97 3.27 10.18
N GLU A 30 -11.30 3.42 10.19
CA GLU A 30 -12.05 3.77 11.41
C GLU A 30 -11.90 2.73 12.51
N ASN A 31 -11.68 1.47 12.14
CA ASN A 31 -11.46 0.39 13.11
C ASN A 31 -10.02 0.29 13.57
N ASP A 32 -9.20 1.30 13.25
CA ASP A 32 -7.78 1.41 13.59
C ASP A 32 -6.88 0.40 12.85
N TYR A 33 -7.42 -0.32 11.90
CA TYR A 33 -6.60 -1.11 10.98
C TYR A 33 -5.94 -0.17 9.99
N GLU A 34 -4.78 -0.57 9.52
CA GLU A 34 -3.98 0.23 8.59
C GLU A 34 -3.52 -0.63 7.43
N LEU A 35 -3.50 -0.07 6.22
CA LEU A 35 -2.82 -0.68 5.10
C LEU A 35 -1.59 0.14 4.76
N SER A 36 -0.47 -0.56 4.60
CA SER A 36 0.79 0.03 4.14
C SER A 36 0.97 -0.40 2.69
N ILE A 37 1.12 0.57 1.79
CA ILE A 37 1.15 0.34 0.35
C ILE A 37 2.45 0.93 -0.17
N VAL A 38 3.32 0.06 -0.71
CA VAL A 38 4.68 0.45 -1.10
C VAL A 38 5.01 -0.05 -2.49
N ALA A 39 5.95 0.61 -3.14
CA ALA A 39 6.44 0.20 -4.46
C ALA A 39 7.86 0.70 -4.66
N GLY A 40 8.68 -0.08 -5.34
CA GLY A 40 10.03 0.34 -5.70
C GLY A 40 11.07 -0.76 -5.56
N PRO A 41 12.36 -0.37 -5.48
CA PRO A 41 13.46 -1.33 -5.34
C PRO A 41 13.27 -2.23 -4.12
N TYR A 42 13.57 -3.51 -4.29
CA TYR A 42 13.47 -4.57 -3.27
C TYR A 42 12.03 -4.92 -2.87
N LEU A 43 11.03 -4.30 -3.49
CA LEU A 43 9.62 -4.53 -3.14
C LEU A 43 8.92 -5.32 -4.25
N TYR A 44 7.88 -6.07 -3.88
CA TYR A 44 7.10 -6.86 -4.83
C TYR A 44 6.06 -5.98 -5.52
N SER A 45 6.57 -5.16 -6.44
CA SER A 45 5.78 -4.17 -7.17
C SER A 45 6.24 -4.09 -8.62
N THR A 46 5.50 -3.33 -9.43
CA THR A 46 5.87 -3.07 -10.83
C THR A 46 5.80 -1.56 -11.08
N PRO A 47 6.94 -0.89 -11.31
CA PRO A 47 8.30 -1.42 -11.29
C PRO A 47 8.76 -1.76 -9.88
N GLY A 48 9.74 -2.64 -9.77
CA GLY A 48 10.28 -3.02 -8.48
C GLY A 48 11.05 -4.34 -8.54
N GLY A 49 11.39 -4.84 -7.37
CA GLY A 49 12.10 -6.10 -7.24
C GLY A 49 13.58 -5.93 -6.95
N LEU A 50 14.25 -7.05 -6.70
CA LEU A 50 15.65 -7.05 -6.26
C LEU A 50 16.63 -6.51 -7.31
N SER A 51 16.31 -6.69 -8.57
CA SER A 51 17.22 -6.28 -9.67
C SER A 51 16.87 -4.91 -10.24
N TRP A 52 15.84 -4.25 -9.74
CA TRP A 52 15.45 -2.92 -10.22
C TRP A 52 16.04 -1.85 -9.31
N ASP A 53 16.76 -0.90 -9.90
CA ASP A 53 17.42 0.15 -9.15
C ASP A 53 16.97 1.56 -9.59
N GLY A 54 15.82 1.65 -10.23
CA GLY A 54 15.26 2.93 -10.65
C GLY A 54 14.66 3.71 -9.50
N GLU A 55 13.96 4.79 -9.86
CA GLU A 55 13.28 5.64 -8.90
C GLU A 55 11.84 5.89 -9.33
N ILE A 56 10.91 5.83 -8.37
CA ILE A 56 9.52 6.16 -8.61
C ILE A 56 9.28 7.58 -8.11
N ASP A 57 8.82 8.46 -9.00
CA ASP A 57 8.52 9.85 -8.65
C ASP A 57 7.07 10.04 -8.25
N ASP A 58 6.17 9.24 -8.84
CA ASP A 58 4.73 9.43 -8.68
C ASP A 58 4.04 8.06 -8.70
N PRO A 59 3.00 7.83 -7.88
CA PRO A 59 2.28 6.55 -7.91
C PRO A 59 1.65 6.23 -9.26
N SER A 60 1.42 7.23 -10.12
CA SER A 60 0.92 6.97 -11.48
C SER A 60 1.92 6.19 -12.34
N ASP A 61 3.19 6.16 -11.96
CA ASP A 61 4.22 5.39 -12.65
C ASP A 61 4.23 3.91 -12.24
N VAL A 62 3.37 3.54 -11.29
CA VAL A 62 3.33 2.19 -10.72
C VAL A 62 2.07 1.47 -11.18
N SER A 63 2.21 0.25 -11.67
CA SER A 63 1.06 -0.57 -12.09
C SER A 63 0.62 -1.54 -10.99
N THR A 64 1.56 -2.05 -10.18
CA THR A 64 1.22 -2.91 -9.04
C THR A 64 2.07 -2.53 -7.83
N PHE A 65 1.53 -2.80 -6.64
CA PHE A 65 2.11 -2.40 -5.37
C PHE A 65 2.23 -3.59 -4.42
N GLU A 66 3.07 -3.45 -3.42
CA GLU A 66 3.14 -4.41 -2.31
C GLU A 66 2.31 -3.86 -1.15
N VAL A 67 1.47 -4.70 -0.56
CA VAL A 67 0.53 -4.26 0.48
C VAL A 67 0.70 -5.10 1.74
N ALA A 68 0.75 -4.43 2.90
CA ALA A 68 0.73 -5.07 4.20
C ALA A 68 -0.45 -4.53 5.00
N ILE A 69 -1.10 -5.41 5.77
CA ILE A 69 -2.23 -5.04 6.62
C ILE A 69 -1.78 -5.09 8.07
N ILE A 70 -2.07 -4.03 8.81
CA ILE A 70 -1.67 -3.89 10.20
C ILE A 70 -2.94 -3.73 11.04
N ASN A 71 -3.06 -4.55 12.11
CA ASN A 71 -4.26 -4.51 12.95
C ASN A 71 -4.21 -3.33 13.93
N ALA A 72 -5.28 -3.18 14.72
CA ALA A 72 -5.41 -2.07 15.67
C ALA A 72 -4.32 -2.07 16.75
N LYS A 73 -3.65 -3.19 16.96
CA LYS A 73 -2.55 -3.32 17.92
C LYS A 73 -1.18 -3.03 17.30
N GLY A 74 -1.14 -2.67 16.02
CA GLY A 74 0.10 -2.39 15.32
C GLY A 74 0.84 -3.63 14.84
N GLN A 75 0.15 -4.77 14.78
CA GLN A 75 0.75 -6.03 14.35
C GLN A 75 0.40 -6.32 12.90
N PHE A 76 1.37 -6.80 12.13
CA PHE A 76 1.11 -7.27 10.77
C PHE A 76 0.24 -8.52 10.84
N ILE A 77 -0.82 -8.54 10.06
CA ILE A 77 -1.68 -9.71 9.93
C ILE A 77 -1.52 -10.26 8.52
N ASP A 78 -1.50 -11.58 8.42
CA ASP A 78 -1.26 -12.29 7.17
C ASP A 78 0.08 -11.93 6.54
N GLU A 79 0.38 -12.54 5.42
CA GLU A 79 1.59 -12.23 4.68
C GLU A 79 1.41 -10.99 3.83
N THR A 80 2.52 -10.31 3.58
CA THR A 80 2.53 -9.18 2.65
C THR A 80 2.11 -9.66 1.26
N MET A 81 1.22 -8.89 0.63
CA MET A 81 0.71 -9.20 -0.70
C MET A 81 1.50 -8.44 -1.76
N GLY A 82 2.13 -9.17 -2.67
CA GLY A 82 2.85 -8.56 -3.77
C GLY A 82 1.98 -8.33 -4.99
N TRP A 83 2.43 -7.43 -5.86
CA TRP A 83 1.86 -7.17 -7.19
C TRP A 83 0.35 -6.91 -7.17
N GLN A 84 -0.10 -6.08 -6.26
CA GLN A 84 -1.52 -5.73 -6.14
C GLN A 84 -1.86 -4.54 -7.04
N THR A 85 -2.91 -4.68 -7.83
CA THR A 85 -3.41 -3.57 -8.66
C THR A 85 -4.20 -2.59 -7.79
N ARG A 86 -4.50 -1.41 -8.33
CA ARG A 86 -5.33 -0.40 -7.65
C ARG A 86 -6.69 -0.95 -7.27
N ASP A 87 -7.31 -1.71 -8.16
CA ASP A 87 -8.62 -2.31 -7.89
C ASP A 87 -8.54 -3.34 -6.76
N GLN A 88 -7.51 -4.17 -6.77
CA GLN A 88 -7.30 -5.16 -5.70
C GLN A 88 -7.05 -4.47 -4.37
N ILE A 89 -6.32 -3.37 -4.35
CA ILE A 89 -6.05 -2.61 -3.14
C ILE A 89 -7.34 -2.00 -2.61
N THR A 90 -8.18 -1.46 -3.48
CA THR A 90 -9.49 -0.91 -3.07
C THR A 90 -10.36 -2.00 -2.44
N VAL A 91 -10.35 -3.21 -3.01
CA VAL A 91 -11.08 -4.35 -2.43
C VAL A 91 -10.50 -4.70 -1.06
N SER A 92 -9.18 -4.75 -0.93
CA SER A 92 -8.53 -5.05 0.36
C SER A 92 -8.87 -4.02 1.43
N ILE A 93 -8.92 -2.73 1.05
CA ILE A 93 -9.32 -1.66 1.98
C ILE A 93 -10.75 -1.91 2.45
N ALA A 94 -11.67 -2.21 1.54
CA ALA A 94 -13.08 -2.45 1.89
C ALA A 94 -13.23 -3.65 2.80
N GLU A 95 -12.54 -4.75 2.49
CA GLU A 95 -12.61 -5.96 3.31
C GLU A 95 -12.03 -5.71 4.71
N THR A 96 -10.92 -5.00 4.79
CA THR A 96 -10.27 -4.69 6.07
C THR A 96 -11.15 -3.75 6.91
N ALA A 97 -11.81 -2.80 6.27
CA ALA A 97 -12.71 -1.87 6.94
C ALA A 97 -13.95 -2.58 7.51
N GLY A 98 -14.29 -3.75 6.99
CA GLY A 98 -15.42 -4.54 7.47
C GLY A 98 -15.12 -5.44 8.66
N ILE A 99 -13.90 -5.43 9.15
CA ILE A 99 -13.50 -6.28 10.29
C ILE A 99 -14.05 -5.73 11.61
#